data_2c989fa518bf0b398f7d443c38075f49
#
_entry.id   2c989fa518bf0b398f7d443c38075f49
#
_cell.length_a   1.000
_cell.length_b   1.000
_cell.length_c   1.000
_cell.angle_alpha   90.00
_cell.angle_beta   90.00
_cell.angle_gamma   90.00
#
_symmetry.space_group_name_H-M   'P 1'
#
loop_
_entity.id
_entity.type
_entity.pdbx_description
1 polymer ?
#
loop_
_entity_poly.entity_id
_entity_poly.type
_entity_poly.pdbx_seq_one_letter_code
_entity_poly.pdbx_strand_id
1 'polypeptide(L)'
;MATANQLKTLIKSHFDDNSEKFNTVALQIAAYEAKLGHVILANDIRKIIDAEKFNKPKFRNIDPSLQGLLLEIHPQEHLGDLVVDPQIKKRVERIINEFTYRDKLFRHNLENRRKILFSGHPGTGKTMTASVIANELHLPIYVVLMDKIVTKYMGETSAKLRQIFDYIEDVPAVYLFDEFDAIGGQRGKDNEVGEMRRVLNSFLQFIERDHSDSLIIAATNNLELLDQALFRRFDDVIHYQLPTDQEKIQLLKNRLSGNLLQKDIDLILPELTSLSHAEINQACLDAIKESVINEVKISPDLVIKTIRERKSVYNLK
;
A
#
# COMPACT_ATOMS: atom_id res chain seq x y z
N MET A 1 -40.47 16.42 -12.55
CA MET A 1 -39.89 15.40 -11.63
C MET A 1 -39.38 14.22 -12.42
N ALA A 2 -38.24 13.66 -11.98
CA ALA A 2 -37.67 12.46 -12.61
C ALA A 2 -38.71 11.36 -12.78
N THR A 3 -38.72 10.66 -13.91
CA THR A 3 -39.66 9.58 -14.15
C THR A 3 -39.37 8.37 -13.27
N ALA A 4 -40.45 7.61 -12.93
CA ALA A 4 -40.30 6.38 -12.13
C ALA A 4 -39.27 5.39 -12.73
N ASN A 5 -39.17 5.33 -14.09
CA ASN A 5 -38.20 4.50 -14.78
C ASN A 5 -36.77 5.00 -14.63
N GLN A 6 -36.55 6.31 -14.65
CA GLN A 6 -35.24 6.89 -14.43
C GLN A 6 -34.74 6.60 -13.00
N LEU A 7 -35.59 6.76 -11.99
CA LEU A 7 -35.25 6.43 -10.60
C LEU A 7 -34.93 4.94 -10.42
N LYS A 8 -35.75 4.04 -10.99
CA LYS A 8 -35.50 2.60 -10.95
C LYS A 8 -34.16 2.24 -11.62
N THR A 9 -33.88 2.85 -12.78
CA THR A 9 -32.62 2.59 -13.51
C THR A 9 -31.43 3.14 -12.75
N LEU A 10 -31.55 4.31 -12.10
CA LEU A 10 -30.50 4.89 -11.26
C LEU A 10 -30.17 3.97 -10.10
N ILE A 11 -31.19 3.50 -9.35
CA ILE A 11 -31.01 2.58 -8.22
C ILE A 11 -30.37 1.27 -8.69
N LYS A 12 -30.88 0.70 -9.79
CA LYS A 12 -30.36 -0.56 -10.33
C LYS A 12 -28.91 -0.42 -10.77
N SER A 13 -28.54 0.67 -11.47
CA SER A 13 -27.15 0.90 -11.90
C SER A 13 -26.20 1.09 -10.73
N HIS A 14 -26.65 1.58 -9.58
CA HIS A 14 -25.86 1.65 -8.36
C HIS A 14 -25.55 0.26 -7.79
N PHE A 15 -26.55 -0.62 -7.69
CA PHE A 15 -26.37 -1.99 -7.19
C PHE A 15 -25.64 -2.91 -8.18
N ASP A 16 -25.70 -2.60 -9.48
CA ASP A 16 -24.95 -3.32 -10.53
C ASP A 16 -23.50 -2.80 -10.68
N ASP A 17 -23.01 -1.91 -9.78
CA ASP A 17 -21.71 -1.22 -9.84
C ASP A 17 -21.39 -0.55 -11.19
N ASN A 18 -22.42 -0.20 -11.94
CA ASN A 18 -22.29 0.42 -13.26
C ASN A 18 -22.28 1.94 -13.16
N SER A 19 -21.13 2.51 -12.78
CA SER A 19 -20.95 3.95 -12.59
C SER A 19 -21.17 4.77 -13.85
N GLU A 20 -20.89 4.26 -15.06
CA GLU A 20 -21.16 4.97 -16.30
C GLU A 20 -22.64 5.13 -16.55
N LYS A 21 -23.40 4.07 -16.37
CA LYS A 21 -24.86 4.08 -16.52
C LYS A 21 -25.53 4.93 -15.45
N PHE A 22 -25.04 4.86 -14.21
CA PHE A 22 -25.49 5.72 -13.10
C PHE A 22 -25.31 7.19 -13.44
N ASN A 23 -24.10 7.62 -13.85
CA ASN A 23 -23.80 9.00 -14.21
C ASN A 23 -24.65 9.47 -15.42
N THR A 24 -24.80 8.62 -16.42
CA THR A 24 -25.62 8.94 -17.61
C THR A 24 -27.07 9.22 -17.23
N VAL A 25 -27.67 8.35 -16.40
CA VAL A 25 -29.07 8.52 -15.96
C VAL A 25 -29.22 9.72 -15.04
N ALA A 26 -28.25 9.97 -14.14
CA ALA A 26 -28.27 11.14 -13.26
C ALA A 26 -28.15 12.46 -14.05
N LEU A 27 -27.32 12.51 -15.09
CA LEU A 27 -27.24 13.68 -16.00
C LEU A 27 -28.52 13.87 -16.83
N GLN A 28 -29.20 12.78 -17.23
CA GLN A 28 -30.49 12.84 -17.90
C GLN A 28 -31.56 13.40 -16.96
N ILE A 29 -31.57 13.03 -15.68
CA ILE A 29 -32.46 13.60 -14.66
C ILE A 29 -32.18 15.10 -14.50
N ALA A 30 -30.89 15.49 -14.36
CA ALA A 30 -30.51 16.90 -14.25
C ALA A 30 -31.00 17.73 -15.47
N ALA A 31 -30.80 17.20 -16.67
CA ALA A 31 -31.28 17.85 -17.90
C ALA A 31 -32.79 17.98 -17.96
N TYR A 32 -33.53 16.98 -17.49
CA TYR A 32 -34.99 17.00 -17.41
C TYR A 32 -35.48 18.01 -16.38
N GLU A 33 -34.89 18.07 -15.18
CA GLU A 33 -35.25 19.06 -14.14
C GLU A 33 -34.95 20.50 -14.61
N ALA A 34 -33.84 20.71 -15.34
CA ALA A 34 -33.52 22.00 -15.93
C ALA A 34 -34.61 22.46 -16.94
N LYS A 35 -35.15 21.54 -17.75
CA LYS A 35 -36.25 21.83 -18.69
C LYS A 35 -37.57 22.20 -17.97
N LEU A 36 -37.78 21.68 -16.77
CA LEU A 36 -38.90 22.03 -15.91
C LEU A 36 -38.75 23.35 -15.14
N GLY A 37 -37.61 24.02 -15.29
CA GLY A 37 -37.31 25.27 -14.58
C GLY A 37 -36.61 25.10 -13.23
N HIS A 38 -36.34 23.85 -12.81
CA HIS A 38 -35.64 23.56 -11.54
C HIS A 38 -34.12 23.66 -11.71
N VAL A 39 -33.62 24.83 -12.11
CA VAL A 39 -32.22 25.06 -12.49
C VAL A 39 -31.26 24.83 -11.32
N ILE A 40 -31.67 25.15 -10.10
CA ILE A 40 -30.84 24.96 -8.88
C ILE A 40 -30.58 23.47 -8.67
N LEU A 41 -31.64 22.65 -8.65
CA LEU A 41 -31.53 21.19 -8.48
C LEU A 41 -30.70 20.56 -9.59
N ALA A 42 -30.88 20.98 -10.84
CA ALA A 42 -30.11 20.48 -11.97
C ALA A 42 -28.62 20.78 -11.84
N ASN A 43 -28.25 21.97 -11.35
CA ASN A 43 -26.87 22.36 -11.11
C ASN A 43 -26.26 21.61 -9.90
N ASP A 44 -27.04 21.37 -8.87
CA ASP A 44 -26.57 20.60 -7.71
C ASP A 44 -26.28 19.15 -8.08
N ILE A 45 -27.17 18.50 -8.86
CA ILE A 45 -26.91 17.13 -9.37
C ILE A 45 -25.64 17.10 -10.24
N ARG A 46 -25.45 18.09 -11.12
CA ARG A 46 -24.22 18.18 -11.93
C ARG A 46 -22.97 18.35 -11.08
N LYS A 47 -23.00 19.25 -10.09
CA LYS A 47 -21.86 19.46 -9.18
C LYS A 47 -21.49 18.18 -8.42
N ILE A 48 -22.48 17.42 -7.94
CA ILE A 48 -22.26 16.13 -7.27
C ILE A 48 -21.58 15.15 -8.22
N ILE A 49 -22.07 15.03 -9.46
CA ILE A 49 -21.51 14.09 -10.45
C ILE A 49 -20.11 14.53 -10.88
N ASP A 50 -19.89 15.83 -11.07
CA ASP A 50 -18.57 16.36 -11.46
C ASP A 50 -17.56 16.21 -10.31
N ALA A 51 -17.96 16.45 -9.06
CA ALA A 51 -17.14 16.21 -7.88
C ALA A 51 -16.76 14.72 -7.75
N GLU A 52 -17.71 13.82 -8.00
CA GLU A 52 -17.46 12.37 -8.01
C GLU A 52 -16.52 11.93 -9.16
N LYS A 53 -16.61 12.58 -10.32
CA LYS A 53 -15.69 12.33 -11.45
C LYS A 53 -14.25 12.75 -11.13
N PHE A 54 -14.07 13.80 -10.32
CA PHE A 54 -12.75 14.23 -9.84
C PHE A 54 -12.24 13.39 -8.67
N ASN A 55 -13.13 12.80 -7.86
CA ASN A 55 -12.79 12.10 -6.62
C ASN A 55 -12.74 10.57 -6.72
N LYS A 56 -13.27 9.96 -7.78
CA LYS A 56 -13.07 8.53 -8.02
C LYS A 56 -11.80 8.35 -8.84
N PRO A 57 -10.76 7.71 -8.30
CA PRO A 57 -9.74 7.11 -9.16
C PRO A 57 -10.52 6.24 -10.15
N LYS A 58 -10.38 6.53 -11.45
CA LYS A 58 -10.90 5.63 -12.48
C LYS A 58 -10.21 4.30 -12.27
N PHE A 59 -10.90 3.33 -11.67
CA PHE A 59 -10.49 1.93 -11.75
C PHE A 59 -10.49 1.57 -13.24
N ARG A 60 -9.38 1.85 -13.91
CA ARG A 60 -9.11 1.32 -15.24
C ARG A 60 -8.70 -0.12 -15.02
N ASN A 61 -9.37 -1.05 -15.66
CA ASN A 61 -8.84 -2.40 -15.79
C ASN A 61 -7.36 -2.30 -16.18
N ILE A 62 -6.51 -2.98 -15.42
CA ILE A 62 -5.08 -3.05 -15.74
C ILE A 62 -4.96 -3.38 -17.23
N ASP A 63 -4.16 -2.60 -17.96
CA ASP A 63 -3.92 -2.86 -19.39
C ASP A 63 -3.57 -4.34 -19.58
N PRO A 64 -4.19 -5.05 -20.55
CA PRO A 64 -3.89 -6.46 -20.81
C PRO A 64 -2.39 -6.76 -20.94
N SER A 65 -1.58 -5.81 -21.43
CA SER A 65 -0.12 -5.94 -21.54
C SER A 65 0.60 -5.97 -20.18
N LEU A 66 -0.04 -5.43 -19.13
CA LEU A 66 0.49 -5.38 -17.76
C LEU A 66 -0.13 -6.45 -16.85
N GLN A 67 -1.08 -7.24 -17.37
CA GLN A 67 -1.62 -8.38 -16.65
C GLN A 67 -0.48 -9.36 -16.31
N GLY A 68 -0.34 -9.64 -15.02
CA GLY A 68 0.75 -10.47 -14.49
C GLY A 68 2.05 -9.74 -14.16
N LEU A 69 2.17 -8.43 -14.42
CA LEU A 69 3.25 -7.57 -13.92
C LEU A 69 2.82 -6.73 -12.72
N LEU A 70 1.55 -6.37 -12.65
CA LEU A 70 0.93 -5.59 -11.58
C LEU A 70 -0.15 -6.42 -10.89
N LEU A 71 -0.15 -6.39 -9.57
CA LEU A 71 -1.20 -6.96 -8.73
C LEU A 71 -1.94 -5.79 -8.05
N GLU A 72 -3.21 -5.62 -8.34
CA GLU A 72 -4.05 -4.67 -7.64
C GLU A 72 -4.45 -5.23 -6.27
N ILE A 73 -4.25 -4.42 -5.24
CA ILE A 73 -4.68 -4.72 -3.87
C ILE A 73 -5.68 -3.65 -3.43
N HIS A 74 -6.73 -4.08 -2.74
CA HIS A 74 -7.67 -3.17 -2.10
C HIS A 74 -7.26 -3.00 -0.64
N PRO A 75 -6.62 -1.85 -0.29
CA PRO A 75 -6.16 -1.62 1.07
C PRO A 75 -7.35 -1.47 2.03
N GLN A 76 -7.25 -2.09 3.20
CA GLN A 76 -8.26 -2.01 4.27
C GLN A 76 -7.68 -1.45 5.57
N GLU A 77 -6.35 -1.41 5.67
CA GLU A 77 -5.64 -0.98 6.86
C GLU A 77 -5.65 0.55 6.99
N HIS A 78 -5.91 1.01 8.21
CA HIS A 78 -5.89 2.43 8.56
C HIS A 78 -4.61 2.82 9.30
N LEU A 79 -4.31 4.12 9.36
CA LEU A 79 -3.17 4.67 10.10
C LEU A 79 -3.21 4.30 11.59
N GLY A 80 -4.41 4.05 12.14
CA GLY A 80 -4.60 3.57 13.51
C GLY A 80 -4.09 2.15 13.75
N ASP A 81 -4.11 1.30 12.71
CA ASP A 81 -3.69 -0.10 12.77
C ASP A 81 -2.17 -0.25 12.66
N LEU A 82 -1.50 0.80 12.16
CA LEU A 82 -0.05 0.79 11.94
C LEU A 82 0.70 0.95 13.26
N VAL A 83 1.35 -0.12 13.69
CA VAL A 83 2.25 -0.12 14.86
C VAL A 83 3.69 -0.07 14.36
N VAL A 84 4.29 1.08 14.46
CA VAL A 84 5.68 1.37 14.06
C VAL A 84 6.25 2.47 14.97
N ASP A 85 7.56 2.69 14.91
CA ASP A 85 8.21 3.78 15.62
C ASP A 85 7.48 5.12 15.41
N PRO A 86 7.27 5.93 16.45
CA PRO A 86 6.59 7.21 16.35
C PRO A 86 7.20 8.18 15.33
N GLN A 87 8.51 8.10 15.09
CA GLN A 87 9.18 8.92 14.07
C GLN A 87 8.81 8.45 12.66
N ILE A 88 8.73 7.14 12.45
CA ILE A 88 8.24 6.55 11.18
C ILE A 88 6.79 6.99 10.95
N LYS A 89 5.92 6.88 11.98
CA LYS A 89 4.53 7.29 11.88
C LYS A 89 4.39 8.76 11.48
N LYS A 90 5.15 9.66 12.10
CA LYS A 90 5.18 11.10 11.73
C LYS A 90 5.63 11.33 10.29
N ARG A 91 6.58 10.54 9.77
CA ARG A 91 7.03 10.65 8.37
C ARG A 91 5.94 10.18 7.42
N VAL A 92 5.24 9.09 7.74
CA VAL A 92 4.09 8.59 6.97
C VAL A 92 2.97 9.64 6.96
N GLU A 93 2.60 10.19 8.10
CA GLU A 93 1.63 11.28 8.20
C GLU A 93 2.02 12.50 7.36
N ARG A 94 3.32 12.83 7.34
CA ARG A 94 3.83 13.92 6.49
C ARG A 94 3.64 13.63 5.01
N ILE A 95 3.94 12.41 4.55
CA ILE A 95 3.74 12.00 3.15
C ILE A 95 2.26 12.13 2.76
N ILE A 96 1.36 11.62 3.61
CA ILE A 96 -0.10 11.71 3.41
C ILE A 96 -0.54 13.17 3.34
N ASN A 97 -0.08 14.01 4.26
CA ASN A 97 -0.43 15.42 4.29
C ASN A 97 0.10 16.18 3.07
N GLU A 98 1.37 15.97 2.68
CA GLU A 98 1.94 16.62 1.50
C GLU A 98 1.20 16.23 0.23
N PHE A 99 0.83 14.96 0.08
CA PHE A 99 0.04 14.51 -1.07
C PHE A 99 -1.37 15.12 -1.07
N THR A 100 -2.03 15.15 0.08
CA THR A 100 -3.38 15.74 0.24
C THR A 100 -3.38 17.23 -0.10
N TYR A 101 -2.34 17.95 0.30
CA TYR A 101 -2.21 19.41 0.07
C TYR A 101 -1.28 19.76 -1.12
N ARG A 102 -1.02 18.82 -2.06
CA ARG A 102 -0.11 19.04 -3.18
C ARG A 102 -0.43 20.28 -4.01
N ASP A 103 -1.71 20.58 -4.26
CA ASP A 103 -2.11 21.78 -5.00
C ASP A 103 -1.71 23.08 -4.29
N LYS A 104 -1.73 23.07 -2.95
CA LYS A 104 -1.27 24.20 -2.15
C LYS A 104 0.24 24.33 -2.21
N LEU A 105 0.97 23.23 -2.14
CA LEU A 105 2.43 23.22 -2.30
C LEU A 105 2.84 23.74 -3.67
N PHE A 106 2.19 23.25 -4.72
CA PHE A 106 2.45 23.67 -6.10
C PHE A 106 2.29 25.18 -6.32
N ARG A 107 1.28 25.82 -5.69
CA ARG A 107 1.11 27.29 -5.74
C ARG A 107 2.27 28.07 -5.11
N HIS A 108 3.09 27.40 -4.29
CA HIS A 108 4.30 27.95 -3.68
C HIS A 108 5.58 27.46 -4.36
N ASN A 109 5.50 26.85 -5.56
CA ASN A 109 6.60 26.23 -6.28
C ASN A 109 7.33 25.14 -5.48
N LEU A 110 6.56 24.36 -4.69
CA LEU A 110 7.04 23.22 -3.92
C LEU A 110 6.39 21.95 -4.44
N GLU A 111 7.17 20.86 -4.49
CA GLU A 111 6.67 19.54 -4.81
C GLU A 111 6.42 18.73 -3.53
N ASN A 112 5.46 17.82 -3.56
CA ASN A 112 5.23 16.87 -2.49
C ASN A 112 6.18 15.67 -2.64
N ARG A 113 6.49 15.00 -1.52
CA ARG A 113 7.20 13.71 -1.55
C ARG A 113 6.33 12.65 -2.19
N ARG A 114 6.85 11.98 -3.21
CA ARG A 114 6.14 10.91 -3.91
C ARG A 114 7.02 9.71 -4.30
N LYS A 115 8.33 9.83 -4.18
CA LYS A 115 9.31 8.77 -4.42
C LYS A 115 9.93 8.36 -3.10
N ILE A 116 9.54 7.20 -2.56
CA ILE A 116 9.86 6.81 -1.19
C ILE A 116 10.53 5.44 -1.18
N LEU A 117 11.62 5.32 -0.43
CA LEU A 117 12.29 4.04 -0.21
C LEU A 117 12.03 3.55 1.22
N PHE A 118 11.43 2.38 1.33
CA PHE A 118 11.31 1.64 2.60
C PHE A 118 12.42 0.60 2.69
N SER A 119 13.14 0.59 3.79
CA SER A 119 14.21 -0.38 4.03
C SER A 119 14.09 -0.96 5.43
N GLY A 120 14.58 -2.18 5.63
CA GLY A 120 14.61 -2.83 6.94
C GLY A 120 14.25 -4.30 6.88
N HIS A 121 14.30 -4.95 8.04
CA HIS A 121 14.09 -6.40 8.16
C HIS A 121 12.73 -6.85 7.57
N PRO A 122 12.62 -8.10 7.08
CA PRO A 122 11.34 -8.66 6.66
C PRO A 122 10.35 -8.66 7.82
N GLY A 123 9.05 -8.48 7.51
CA GLY A 123 7.99 -8.50 8.50
C GLY A 123 7.91 -7.27 9.41
N THR A 124 8.60 -6.16 9.11
CA THR A 124 8.59 -4.92 9.91
C THR A 124 7.51 -3.92 9.51
N GLY A 125 6.64 -4.26 8.55
CA GLY A 125 5.47 -3.44 8.20
C GLY A 125 5.62 -2.56 6.96
N LYS A 126 6.67 -2.71 6.13
CA LYS A 126 6.89 -1.92 4.90
C LYS A 126 5.71 -1.96 3.94
N THR A 127 5.30 -3.16 3.54
CA THR A 127 4.16 -3.37 2.63
C THR A 127 2.84 -2.89 3.25
N MET A 128 2.65 -3.13 4.57
CA MET A 128 1.48 -2.62 5.30
C MET A 128 1.44 -1.09 5.30
N THR A 129 2.58 -0.42 5.46
CA THR A 129 2.64 1.05 5.41
C THR A 129 2.24 1.58 4.04
N ALA A 130 2.65 0.92 2.95
CA ALA A 130 2.22 1.31 1.60
C ALA A 130 0.69 1.17 1.43
N SER A 131 0.09 0.08 1.96
CA SER A 131 -1.36 -0.13 1.99
C SER A 131 -2.07 0.96 2.80
N VAL A 132 -1.56 1.30 3.99
CA VAL A 132 -2.10 2.38 4.83
C VAL A 132 -2.06 3.72 4.09
N ILE A 133 -0.94 4.07 3.47
CA ILE A 133 -0.84 5.33 2.69
C ILE A 133 -1.88 5.35 1.57
N ALA A 134 -2.04 4.26 0.83
CA ALA A 134 -3.00 4.16 -0.24
C ALA A 134 -4.44 4.31 0.26
N ASN A 135 -4.79 3.67 1.38
CA ASN A 135 -6.11 3.75 1.99
C ASN A 135 -6.43 5.17 2.48
N GLU A 136 -5.51 5.81 3.21
CA GLU A 136 -5.70 7.18 3.72
C GLU A 136 -5.79 8.22 2.59
N LEU A 137 -5.17 7.95 1.45
CA LEU A 137 -5.24 8.81 0.26
C LEU A 137 -6.40 8.45 -0.67
N HIS A 138 -7.15 7.39 -0.38
CA HIS A 138 -8.21 6.84 -1.24
C HIS A 138 -7.72 6.53 -2.66
N LEU A 139 -6.49 6.06 -2.78
CA LEU A 139 -5.86 5.63 -4.04
C LEU A 139 -5.83 4.10 -4.14
N PRO A 140 -5.93 3.53 -5.33
CA PRO A 140 -5.62 2.13 -5.54
C PRO A 140 -4.12 1.89 -5.27
N ILE A 141 -3.78 0.67 -4.85
CA ILE A 141 -2.39 0.24 -4.72
C ILE A 141 -2.11 -0.89 -5.71
N TYR A 142 -1.06 -0.72 -6.49
CA TYR A 142 -0.53 -1.72 -7.40
C TYR A 142 0.82 -2.22 -6.90
N VAL A 143 0.90 -3.52 -6.62
CA VAL A 143 2.17 -4.17 -6.29
C VAL A 143 2.82 -4.64 -7.58
N VAL A 144 4.03 -4.19 -7.81
CA VAL A 144 4.84 -4.57 -8.95
C VAL A 144 5.49 -5.93 -8.67
N LEU A 145 5.19 -6.94 -9.49
CA LEU A 145 5.69 -8.30 -9.33
C LEU A 145 7.12 -8.40 -9.88
N MET A 146 8.11 -8.16 -9.02
CA MET A 146 9.52 -8.10 -9.41
C MET A 146 10.02 -9.42 -10.00
N ASP A 147 9.50 -10.56 -9.55
CA ASP A 147 9.81 -11.90 -10.08
C ASP A 147 9.37 -12.10 -11.55
N LYS A 148 8.36 -11.34 -12.00
CA LYS A 148 7.85 -11.37 -13.38
C LYS A 148 8.56 -10.36 -14.29
N ILE A 149 9.17 -9.34 -13.68
CA ILE A 149 9.90 -8.30 -14.42
C ILE A 149 11.31 -8.79 -14.72
N VAL A 150 12.01 -9.30 -13.70
CA VAL A 150 13.38 -9.79 -13.84
C VAL A 150 13.39 -11.07 -14.66
N THR A 151 13.82 -10.97 -15.91
CA THR A 151 13.97 -12.12 -16.82
C THR A 151 15.44 -12.34 -17.17
N LYS A 152 15.76 -13.52 -17.70
CA LYS A 152 17.12 -13.84 -18.19
C LYS A 152 17.53 -12.95 -19.38
N TYR A 153 16.58 -12.29 -20.01
CA TYR A 153 16.79 -11.43 -21.19
C TYR A 153 16.66 -9.97 -20.82
N MET A 154 17.76 -9.27 -20.79
CA MET A 154 17.88 -7.90 -20.30
C MET A 154 17.02 -6.85 -21.05
N GLY A 155 16.87 -7.01 -22.36
CA GLY A 155 16.02 -6.13 -23.17
C GLY A 155 14.55 -6.19 -22.75
N GLU A 156 14.07 -7.36 -22.30
CA GLU A 156 12.70 -7.56 -21.83
C GLU A 156 12.46 -6.86 -20.46
N THR A 157 13.41 -6.97 -19.54
CA THR A 157 13.29 -6.34 -18.20
C THR A 157 13.15 -4.82 -18.31
N SER A 158 14.01 -4.17 -19.11
CA SER A 158 13.93 -2.71 -19.31
C SER A 158 12.66 -2.31 -20.05
N ALA A 159 12.18 -3.11 -21.01
CA ALA A 159 10.94 -2.86 -21.72
C ALA A 159 9.72 -2.97 -20.80
N LYS A 160 9.68 -4.01 -19.93
CA LYS A 160 8.61 -4.17 -18.93
C LYS A 160 8.59 -3.02 -17.92
N LEU A 161 9.77 -2.60 -17.43
CA LEU A 161 9.85 -1.43 -16.54
C LEU A 161 9.31 -0.17 -17.23
N ARG A 162 9.66 0.05 -18.51
CA ARG A 162 9.13 1.17 -19.26
C ARG A 162 7.61 1.14 -19.34
N GLN A 163 7.01 -0.01 -19.70
CA GLN A 163 5.56 -0.14 -19.75
C GLN A 163 4.89 0.15 -18.41
N ILE A 164 5.52 -0.25 -17.29
CA ILE A 164 5.02 0.07 -15.95
C ILE A 164 5.09 1.58 -15.70
N PHE A 165 6.20 2.24 -16.02
CA PHE A 165 6.34 3.68 -15.82
C PHE A 165 5.42 4.49 -16.75
N ASP A 166 5.21 4.07 -17.98
CA ASP A 166 4.21 4.65 -18.88
C ASP A 166 2.79 4.56 -18.27
N TYR A 167 2.48 3.43 -17.62
CA TYR A 167 1.20 3.25 -16.91
C TYR A 167 1.10 4.11 -15.63
N ILE A 168 2.21 4.29 -14.90
CA ILE A 168 2.30 5.18 -13.71
C ILE A 168 1.97 6.62 -14.09
N GLU A 169 2.38 7.10 -15.27
CA GLU A 169 2.07 8.45 -15.77
C GLU A 169 0.57 8.62 -16.03
N ASP A 170 -0.10 7.58 -16.54
CA ASP A 170 -1.50 7.63 -16.94
C ASP A 170 -2.51 7.37 -15.83
N VAL A 171 -2.12 6.64 -14.78
CA VAL A 171 -3.02 6.14 -13.73
C VAL A 171 -2.51 6.53 -12.34
N PRO A 172 -3.04 7.61 -11.74
CA PRO A 172 -2.68 8.01 -10.38
C PRO A 172 -3.02 6.93 -9.36
N ALA A 173 -2.00 6.43 -8.66
CA ALA A 173 -2.10 5.33 -7.69
C ALA A 173 -0.88 5.31 -6.75
N VAL A 174 -0.88 4.39 -5.81
CA VAL A 174 0.33 3.98 -5.08
C VAL A 174 0.92 2.77 -5.78
N TYR A 175 2.16 2.88 -6.24
CA TYR A 175 2.90 1.80 -6.88
C TYR A 175 3.98 1.29 -5.94
N LEU A 176 3.84 0.03 -5.52
CA LEU A 176 4.78 -0.61 -4.59
C LEU A 176 5.69 -1.57 -5.36
N PHE A 177 6.96 -1.24 -5.47
CA PHE A 177 8.04 -2.12 -5.91
C PHE A 177 8.57 -2.88 -4.69
N ASP A 178 7.90 -4.00 -4.34
CA ASP A 178 8.33 -4.82 -3.20
C ASP A 178 9.49 -5.75 -3.59
N GLU A 179 10.27 -6.18 -2.59
CA GLU A 179 11.48 -7.00 -2.81
C GLU A 179 12.45 -6.38 -3.84
N PHE A 180 12.61 -5.05 -3.78
CA PHE A 180 13.43 -4.29 -4.72
C PHE A 180 14.90 -4.74 -4.77
N ASP A 181 15.39 -5.40 -3.73
CA ASP A 181 16.68 -6.06 -3.69
C ASP A 181 16.83 -7.20 -4.72
N ALA A 182 15.73 -7.70 -5.30
CA ALA A 182 15.78 -8.62 -6.44
C ALA A 182 16.49 -8.00 -7.67
N ILE A 183 16.46 -6.68 -7.82
CA ILE A 183 17.17 -5.95 -8.89
C ILE A 183 18.59 -5.54 -8.44
N GLY A 184 18.82 -5.35 -7.13
CA GLY A 184 20.10 -4.84 -6.58
C GLY A 184 21.06 -5.92 -6.09
N GLY A 185 20.63 -7.18 -6.01
CA GLY A 185 21.38 -8.25 -5.34
C GLY A 185 22.58 -8.77 -6.13
N GLN A 186 23.72 -8.88 -5.45
CA GLN A 186 24.94 -9.54 -5.96
C GLN A 186 24.81 -11.08 -5.87
N ARG A 187 23.83 -11.69 -6.53
CA ARG A 187 23.72 -13.15 -6.56
C ARG A 187 23.97 -13.65 -7.99
N GLY A 188 25.22 -14.02 -8.28
CA GLY A 188 25.53 -14.67 -9.55
C GLY A 188 26.96 -14.46 -10.05
N LYS A 189 27.30 -15.14 -11.14
CA LYS A 189 28.59 -15.00 -11.86
C LYS A 189 28.71 -13.57 -12.42
N ASP A 190 29.92 -13.09 -12.65
CA ASP A 190 30.27 -11.71 -13.06
C ASP A 190 29.37 -11.08 -14.15
N ASN A 191 28.81 -11.88 -15.06
CA ASN A 191 27.89 -11.43 -16.11
C ASN A 191 26.52 -11.01 -15.57
N GLU A 192 25.96 -11.70 -14.56
CA GLU A 192 24.64 -11.40 -13.97
C GLU A 192 24.69 -10.09 -13.16
N VAL A 193 25.82 -9.81 -12.50
CA VAL A 193 26.01 -8.56 -11.73
C VAL A 193 25.98 -7.33 -12.66
N GLY A 194 26.56 -7.45 -13.85
CA GLY A 194 26.52 -6.37 -14.86
C GLY A 194 25.11 -6.09 -15.39
N GLU A 195 24.30 -7.14 -15.55
CA GLU A 195 22.93 -7.04 -16.03
C GLU A 195 22.00 -6.41 -14.99
N MET A 196 22.10 -6.83 -13.73
CA MET A 196 21.33 -6.27 -12.62
C MET A 196 21.59 -4.78 -12.43
N ARG A 197 22.85 -4.35 -12.50
CA ARG A 197 23.21 -2.92 -12.44
C ARG A 197 22.58 -2.10 -13.56
N ARG A 198 22.47 -2.64 -14.77
CA ARG A 198 21.83 -1.92 -15.89
C ARG A 198 20.31 -1.81 -15.69
N VAL A 199 19.65 -2.85 -15.16
CA VAL A 199 18.23 -2.81 -14.81
C VAL A 199 17.98 -1.76 -13.72
N LEU A 200 18.82 -1.76 -12.68
CA LEU A 200 18.78 -0.75 -11.63
C LEU A 200 18.95 0.67 -12.19
N ASN A 201 19.93 0.87 -13.06
CA ASN A 201 20.15 2.17 -13.72
C ASN A 201 18.95 2.59 -14.58
N SER A 202 18.31 1.66 -15.30
CA SER A 202 17.09 1.95 -16.06
C SER A 202 15.96 2.37 -15.13
N PHE A 203 15.74 1.66 -14.03
CA PHE A 203 14.75 2.03 -13.02
C PHE A 203 15.02 3.43 -12.45
N LEU A 204 16.27 3.73 -12.11
CA LEU A 204 16.67 5.05 -11.61
C LEU A 204 16.39 6.17 -12.62
N GLN A 205 16.65 5.92 -13.91
CA GLN A 205 16.32 6.89 -14.97
C GLN A 205 14.82 7.11 -15.09
N PHE A 206 14.01 6.06 -14.96
CA PHE A 206 12.56 6.19 -14.99
C PHE A 206 12.04 6.97 -13.78
N ILE A 207 12.51 6.66 -12.55
CA ILE A 207 12.15 7.42 -11.36
C ILE A 207 12.53 8.90 -11.48
N GLU A 208 13.70 9.23 -12.01
CA GLU A 208 14.12 10.63 -12.18
C GLU A 208 13.23 11.40 -13.15
N ARG A 209 12.79 10.73 -14.22
CA ARG A 209 11.96 11.33 -15.28
C ARG A 209 10.48 11.34 -14.95
N ASP A 210 10.08 10.60 -13.94
CA ASP A 210 8.68 10.52 -13.58
C ASP A 210 8.19 11.84 -12.99
N HIS A 211 7.11 12.39 -13.57
CA HIS A 211 6.39 13.58 -13.14
C HIS A 211 4.90 13.33 -12.91
N SER A 212 4.52 12.05 -12.73
CA SER A 212 3.14 11.63 -12.51
C SER A 212 2.58 12.16 -11.19
N ASP A 213 1.26 12.08 -11.03
CA ASP A 213 0.57 12.32 -9.75
C ASP A 213 0.54 11.08 -8.85
N SER A 214 1.34 10.06 -9.16
CA SER A 214 1.39 8.80 -8.43
C SER A 214 2.42 8.82 -7.28
N LEU A 215 2.20 7.97 -6.29
CA LEU A 215 3.19 7.66 -5.25
C LEU A 215 3.96 6.40 -5.64
N ILE A 216 5.28 6.51 -5.73
CA ILE A 216 6.16 5.38 -6.04
C ILE A 216 6.90 5.00 -4.76
N ILE A 217 6.66 3.78 -4.29
CA ILE A 217 7.29 3.22 -3.09
C ILE A 217 8.13 2.02 -3.50
N ALA A 218 9.42 2.04 -3.20
CA ALA A 218 10.27 0.86 -3.29
C ALA A 218 10.51 0.30 -1.90
N ALA A 219 10.44 -1.03 -1.74
CA ALA A 219 10.70 -1.69 -0.47
C ALA A 219 11.81 -2.73 -0.61
N THR A 220 12.79 -2.69 0.29
CA THR A 220 13.93 -3.63 0.31
C THR A 220 14.18 -4.19 1.69
N ASN A 221 14.60 -5.44 1.74
CA ASN A 221 15.05 -6.08 2.97
C ASN A 221 16.56 -5.92 3.20
N ASN A 222 17.31 -5.52 2.17
CA ASN A 222 18.76 -5.39 2.26
C ASN A 222 19.24 -4.08 1.63
N LEU A 223 19.44 -3.08 2.49
CA LEU A 223 19.90 -1.76 2.09
C LEU A 223 21.35 -1.75 1.58
N GLU A 224 22.18 -2.66 2.11
CA GLU A 224 23.61 -2.73 1.79
C GLU A 224 23.87 -3.17 0.35
N LEU A 225 22.91 -3.86 -0.27
CA LEU A 225 23.00 -4.26 -1.67
C LEU A 225 22.72 -3.10 -2.64
N LEU A 226 22.22 -1.98 -2.14
CA LEU A 226 21.82 -0.84 -2.95
C LEU A 226 22.93 0.23 -2.94
N ASP A 227 23.26 0.76 -4.11
CA ASP A 227 24.26 1.84 -4.27
C ASP A 227 23.76 3.13 -3.58
N GLN A 228 24.67 3.88 -2.94
CA GLN A 228 24.35 5.17 -2.34
C GLN A 228 23.78 6.19 -3.33
N ALA A 229 24.11 6.07 -4.61
CA ALA A 229 23.54 6.90 -5.67
C ALA A 229 22.01 6.74 -5.80
N LEU A 230 21.46 5.58 -5.40
CA LEU A 230 20.04 5.30 -5.41
C LEU A 230 19.28 6.16 -4.40
N PHE A 231 19.84 6.37 -3.19
CA PHE A 231 19.14 7.13 -2.15
C PHE A 231 18.86 8.58 -2.53
N ARG A 232 19.70 9.18 -3.38
CA ARG A 232 19.53 10.57 -3.84
C ARG A 232 18.37 10.77 -4.80
N ARG A 233 17.78 9.69 -5.30
CA ARG A 233 16.65 9.72 -6.25
C ARG A 233 15.30 9.55 -5.59
N PHE A 234 15.32 9.23 -4.30
CA PHE A 234 14.12 9.17 -3.49
C PHE A 234 13.97 10.46 -2.67
N ASP A 235 12.76 10.95 -2.57
CA ASP A 235 12.43 12.15 -1.78
C ASP A 235 12.53 11.87 -0.28
N ASP A 236 12.31 10.60 0.11
CA ASP A 236 12.44 10.14 1.48
C ASP A 236 12.88 8.68 1.57
N VAL A 237 13.70 8.35 2.60
CA VAL A 237 14.15 6.99 2.90
C VAL A 237 13.77 6.65 4.33
N ILE A 238 12.84 5.71 4.51
CA ILE A 238 12.34 5.30 5.83
C ILE A 238 12.92 3.94 6.18
N HIS A 239 13.63 3.91 7.31
CA HIS A 239 14.28 2.69 7.79
C HIS A 239 13.46 2.04 8.91
N TYR A 240 13.00 0.81 8.68
CA TYR A 240 12.22 0.00 9.61
C TYR A 240 13.14 -0.91 10.42
N GLN A 241 12.96 -0.89 11.72
CA GLN A 241 13.67 -1.76 12.65
C GLN A 241 12.73 -2.83 13.22
N LEU A 242 13.30 -3.81 13.92
CA LEU A 242 12.52 -4.74 14.71
C LEU A 242 11.76 -3.98 15.81
N PRO A 243 10.59 -4.49 16.25
CA PRO A 243 9.74 -3.75 17.18
C PRO A 243 10.40 -3.54 18.53
N THR A 244 10.30 -2.31 19.03
CA THR A 244 10.63 -1.96 20.41
C THR A 244 9.66 -2.62 21.39
N ASP A 245 9.99 -2.64 22.68
CA ASP A 245 9.10 -3.23 23.68
C ASP A 245 7.74 -2.51 23.77
N GLN A 246 7.71 -1.20 23.50
CA GLN A 246 6.45 -0.46 23.44
C GLN A 246 5.59 -0.90 22.25
N GLU A 247 6.19 -1.10 21.08
CA GLU A 247 5.50 -1.59 19.89
C GLU A 247 5.02 -3.04 20.09
N LYS A 248 5.82 -3.91 20.71
CA LYS A 248 5.42 -5.27 21.05
C LYS A 248 4.20 -5.29 21.97
N ILE A 249 4.19 -4.45 23.01
CA ILE A 249 3.05 -4.28 23.91
C ILE A 249 1.81 -3.81 23.13
N GLN A 250 1.97 -2.85 22.22
CA GLN A 250 0.88 -2.34 21.41
C GLN A 250 0.33 -3.41 20.44
N LEU A 251 1.20 -4.22 19.83
CA LEU A 251 0.81 -5.33 18.96
C LEU A 251 -0.01 -6.37 19.74
N LEU A 252 0.46 -6.77 20.94
CA LEU A 252 -0.27 -7.69 21.82
C LEU A 252 -1.65 -7.13 22.19
N LYS A 253 -1.71 -5.85 22.59
CA LYS A 253 -2.97 -5.18 22.97
C LYS A 253 -3.95 -5.09 21.80
N ASN A 254 -3.46 -4.74 20.61
CA ASN A 254 -4.32 -4.61 19.44
C ASN A 254 -4.91 -5.94 19.00
N ARG A 255 -4.16 -7.05 19.12
CA ARG A 255 -4.60 -8.38 18.66
C ARG A 255 -5.34 -9.19 19.73
N LEU A 256 -4.93 -9.09 20.98
CA LEU A 256 -5.47 -9.88 22.08
C LEU A 256 -6.38 -9.03 23.00
N SER A 257 -6.91 -7.92 22.45
CA SER A 257 -7.71 -6.92 23.17
C SER A 257 -8.72 -7.52 24.13
N GLY A 258 -8.63 -7.14 25.41
CA GLY A 258 -9.55 -7.55 26.49
C GLY A 258 -9.30 -8.92 27.12
N ASN A 259 -8.39 -9.73 26.56
CA ASN A 259 -8.12 -11.08 27.08
C ASN A 259 -6.89 -11.18 28.01
N LEU A 260 -6.00 -10.17 27.96
CA LEU A 260 -4.78 -10.15 28.76
C LEU A 260 -4.73 -8.94 29.70
N LEU A 261 -4.29 -9.15 30.91
CA LEU A 261 -3.97 -8.08 31.87
C LEU A 261 -2.53 -7.60 31.65
N GLN A 262 -2.17 -6.44 32.21
CA GLN A 262 -0.81 -5.90 32.09
C GLN A 262 0.26 -6.89 32.59
N LYS A 263 0.01 -7.57 33.72
CA LYS A 263 0.88 -8.62 34.30
C LYS A 263 1.13 -9.77 33.31
N ASP A 264 0.15 -10.10 32.47
CA ASP A 264 0.23 -11.19 31.50
C ASP A 264 1.14 -10.75 30.32
N ILE A 265 1.04 -9.49 29.94
CA ILE A 265 1.92 -8.89 28.94
C ILE A 265 3.37 -8.89 29.42
N ASP A 266 3.62 -8.55 30.68
CA ASP A 266 4.95 -8.52 31.29
C ASP A 266 5.61 -9.93 31.29
N LEU A 267 4.81 -11.00 31.39
CA LEU A 267 5.29 -12.38 31.25
C LEU A 267 5.62 -12.78 29.82
N ILE A 268 4.85 -12.27 28.86
CA ILE A 268 5.03 -12.60 27.43
C ILE A 268 6.20 -11.81 26.80
N LEU A 269 6.41 -10.57 27.23
CA LEU A 269 7.35 -9.63 26.59
C LEU A 269 8.77 -10.17 26.42
N PRO A 270 9.40 -10.86 27.40
CA PRO A 270 10.74 -11.43 27.22
C PRO A 270 10.82 -12.48 26.12
N GLU A 271 9.72 -13.19 25.87
CA GLU A 271 9.67 -14.21 24.80
C GLU A 271 9.59 -13.62 23.39
N LEU A 272 9.28 -12.33 23.24
CA LEU A 272 9.18 -11.64 21.94
C LEU A 272 10.53 -11.13 21.42
N THR A 273 11.64 -11.52 22.02
CA THR A 273 12.97 -11.07 21.59
C THR A 273 13.25 -11.54 20.16
N SER A 274 13.78 -10.62 19.33
CA SER A 274 14.17 -10.86 17.93
C SER A 274 13.03 -11.17 16.94
N LEU A 275 11.79 -11.11 17.36
CA LEU A 275 10.64 -11.31 16.48
C LEU A 275 10.24 -10.00 15.77
N SER A 276 9.89 -10.12 14.51
CA SER A 276 9.31 -9.02 13.72
C SER A 276 7.85 -8.75 14.05
N HIS A 277 7.31 -7.64 13.61
CA HIS A 277 5.88 -7.29 13.77
C HIS A 277 4.96 -8.37 13.20
N ALA A 278 5.30 -8.90 12.01
CA ALA A 278 4.52 -9.95 11.37
C ALA A 278 4.53 -11.26 12.16
N GLU A 279 5.68 -11.64 12.72
CA GLU A 279 5.81 -12.87 13.52
C GLU A 279 5.04 -12.78 14.83
N ILE A 280 5.10 -11.63 15.53
CA ILE A 280 4.32 -11.38 16.74
C ILE A 280 2.83 -11.43 16.43
N ASN A 281 2.42 -10.74 15.37
CA ASN A 281 1.02 -10.72 14.93
C ASN A 281 0.51 -12.14 14.61
N GLN A 282 1.31 -12.92 13.91
CA GLN A 282 0.93 -14.29 13.57
C GLN A 282 0.90 -15.23 14.79
N ALA A 283 1.82 -15.08 15.74
CA ALA A 283 1.76 -15.84 16.99
C ALA A 283 0.47 -15.54 17.79
N CYS A 284 0.05 -14.27 17.82
CA CYS A 284 -1.23 -13.88 18.40
C CYS A 284 -2.42 -14.51 17.67
N LEU A 285 -2.42 -14.52 16.35
CA LEU A 285 -3.48 -15.15 15.56
C LEU A 285 -3.53 -16.65 15.78
N ASP A 286 -2.40 -17.32 15.89
CA ASP A 286 -2.33 -18.77 16.15
C ASP A 286 -2.86 -19.08 17.57
N ALA A 287 -2.54 -18.26 18.59
CA ALA A 287 -3.11 -18.37 19.92
C ALA A 287 -4.64 -18.17 19.94
N ILE A 288 -5.15 -17.20 19.16
CA ILE A 288 -6.60 -16.99 19.02
C ILE A 288 -7.27 -18.20 18.36
N LYS A 289 -6.69 -18.75 17.29
CA LYS A 289 -7.22 -19.94 16.61
C LYS A 289 -7.26 -21.14 17.55
N GLU A 290 -6.19 -21.39 18.30
CA GLU A 290 -6.13 -22.50 19.27
C GLU A 290 -7.16 -22.31 20.39
N SER A 291 -7.33 -21.08 20.87
CA SER A 291 -8.37 -20.71 21.85
C SER A 291 -9.78 -21.03 21.34
N VAL A 292 -10.08 -20.65 20.11
CA VAL A 292 -11.41 -20.87 19.48
C VAL A 292 -11.68 -22.35 19.23
N ILE A 293 -10.69 -23.07 18.68
CA ILE A 293 -10.86 -24.51 18.33
C ILE A 293 -11.02 -25.38 19.59
N ASN A 294 -10.26 -25.10 20.64
CA ASN A 294 -10.25 -25.91 21.84
C ASN A 294 -11.19 -25.36 22.91
N GLU A 295 -11.95 -24.30 22.66
CA GLU A 295 -12.86 -23.63 23.59
C GLU A 295 -12.18 -23.22 24.91
N VAL A 296 -10.87 -22.86 24.85
CA VAL A 296 -10.09 -22.43 26.01
C VAL A 296 -9.89 -20.92 25.98
N LYS A 297 -9.78 -20.29 27.16
CA LYS A 297 -9.48 -18.86 27.24
C LYS A 297 -8.04 -18.59 26.83
N ILE A 298 -7.83 -17.45 26.16
CA ILE A 298 -6.48 -16.95 25.88
C ILE A 298 -5.77 -16.69 27.20
N SER A 299 -4.64 -17.36 27.40
CA SER A 299 -3.77 -17.24 28.59
C SER A 299 -2.36 -16.89 28.17
N PRO A 300 -1.52 -16.33 29.06
CA PRO A 300 -0.11 -16.08 28.78
C PRO A 300 0.63 -17.33 28.31
N ASP A 301 0.36 -18.48 28.92
CA ASP A 301 1.01 -19.75 28.57
C ASP A 301 0.70 -20.18 27.12
N LEU A 302 -0.56 -20.00 26.71
CA LEU A 302 -0.97 -20.30 25.35
C LEU A 302 -0.23 -19.40 24.32
N VAL A 303 -0.14 -18.10 24.60
CA VAL A 303 0.58 -17.15 23.74
C VAL A 303 2.08 -17.45 23.72
N ILE A 304 2.69 -17.74 24.86
CA ILE A 304 4.10 -18.14 24.98
C ILE A 304 4.38 -19.41 24.17
N LYS A 305 3.48 -20.40 24.26
CA LYS A 305 3.59 -21.64 23.48
C LYS A 305 3.67 -21.33 21.97
N THR A 306 2.73 -20.57 21.43
CA THR A 306 2.71 -20.24 19.99
C THR A 306 3.93 -19.40 19.56
N ILE A 307 4.44 -18.52 20.44
CA ILE A 307 5.68 -17.77 20.21
C ILE A 307 6.88 -18.73 20.11
N ARG A 308 7.00 -19.68 21.04
CA ARG A 308 8.10 -20.65 21.05
C ARG A 308 8.05 -21.59 19.84
N GLU A 309 6.88 -22.02 19.43
CA GLU A 309 6.69 -22.80 18.22
C GLU A 309 7.22 -22.04 16.97
N ARG A 310 6.92 -20.73 16.85
CA ARG A 310 7.46 -19.92 15.77
C ARG A 310 8.97 -19.76 15.82
N LYS A 311 9.53 -19.51 16.99
CA LYS A 311 11.00 -19.40 17.14
C LYS A 311 11.70 -20.71 16.77
N SER A 312 11.11 -21.86 17.07
CA SER A 312 11.72 -23.15 16.74
C SER A 312 11.92 -23.37 15.24
N VAL A 313 11.05 -22.79 14.40
CA VAL A 313 11.18 -22.88 12.92
C VAL A 313 12.46 -22.18 12.43
N TYR A 314 12.91 -21.14 13.12
CA TYR A 314 14.12 -20.38 12.72
C TYR A 314 15.41 -20.94 13.37
N ASN A 315 15.29 -21.71 14.47
CA ASN A 315 16.44 -22.30 15.16
C ASN A 315 16.85 -23.68 14.56
N LEU A 316 16.21 -24.12 13.50
CA LEU A 316 16.55 -25.37 12.78
C LEU A 316 17.56 -25.16 11.64
N LYS A 317 18.31 -24.01 11.68
CA LYS A 317 19.39 -23.73 10.71
C LYS A 317 20.74 -23.66 11.40
#